data_3a6e708e61fbdefbb36a41346daf6fb5
#
_entry.id   3a6e708e61fbdefbb36a41346daf6fb5
#
_cell.length_a   1.000
_cell.length_b   1.000
_cell.length_c   1.000
_cell.angle_alpha   90.00
_cell.angle_beta   90.00
_cell.angle_gamma   90.00
#
_symmetry.space_group_name_H-M   'P 1'
#
loop_
_entity.id
_entity.type
_entity.pdbx_description
1 polymer ?
#
loop_
_entity_poly.entity_id
_entity_poly.type
_entity_poly.pdbx_seq_one_letter_code
_entity_poly.pdbx_strand_id
1 'polypeptide(L)'
;MTEAVVFDMDGVLIDSGAHHRAAWHALLEEIGEEPAHPEPWRLTIGRPSEEAVPLLLNRRLSDYEVRQLARRKRDLYVDFARAGLVTVPGVSRFVVDLARRRVPRAVGTSASGYDVHHLLAGAGLLRYFDVIVTADDVTYGKPDPEVYLLAAARLRVAPERCLVFEDSLVGVQAARRAGMRAVGVTTAHTEDELVNAGAESAVADFEQVEWPAIARP
;
A
#
# COMPACT_ATOMS: atom_id res chain seq x y z
N MET A 1 12.61 12.16 16.82
CA MET A 1 11.50 12.99 16.28
C MET A 1 11.36 12.67 14.81
N THR A 2 10.16 12.42 14.34
CA THR A 2 9.88 12.11 12.92
C THR A 2 10.11 13.34 12.04
N GLU A 3 10.77 13.14 10.90
CA GLU A 3 11.12 14.21 9.96
C GLU A 3 10.50 14.00 8.58
N ALA A 4 10.13 12.76 8.23
CA ALA A 4 9.52 12.42 6.96
C ALA A 4 8.35 11.44 7.13
N VAL A 5 7.45 11.44 6.15
CA VAL A 5 6.33 10.50 6.11
C VAL A 5 6.37 9.69 4.82
N VAL A 6 6.22 8.38 4.94
CA VAL A 6 6.07 7.48 3.80
C VAL A 6 4.67 6.86 3.87
N PHE A 7 3.97 6.87 2.76
CA PHE A 7 2.63 6.31 2.65
C PHE A 7 2.66 5.06 1.78
N ASP A 8 2.00 4.00 2.21
CA ASP A 8 1.51 3.07 1.22
C ASP A 8 0.42 3.73 0.37
N MET A 9 0.06 3.13 -0.76
CA MET A 9 -0.94 3.70 -1.66
C MET A 9 -2.32 3.08 -1.44
N ASP A 10 -2.42 1.77 -1.62
CA ASP A 10 -3.69 1.05 -1.57
C ASP A 10 -4.16 0.89 -0.12
N GLY A 11 -5.40 1.28 0.17
CA GLY A 11 -5.94 1.28 1.53
C GLY A 11 -5.41 2.39 2.44
N VAL A 12 -4.44 3.21 1.98
CA VAL A 12 -3.88 4.34 2.75
C VAL A 12 -4.15 5.69 2.08
N LEU A 13 -3.73 5.86 0.83
CA LEU A 13 -4.02 7.06 0.04
C LEU A 13 -5.32 6.90 -0.74
N ILE A 14 -5.52 5.72 -1.32
CA ILE A 14 -6.68 5.35 -2.14
C ILE A 14 -7.46 4.25 -1.42
N ASP A 15 -8.75 4.43 -1.25
CA ASP A 15 -9.66 3.37 -0.77
C ASP A 15 -9.96 2.39 -1.90
N SER A 16 -8.99 1.54 -2.18
CA SER A 16 -8.99 0.60 -3.30
C SER A 16 -9.47 -0.81 -2.95
N GLY A 17 -9.70 -1.10 -1.69
CA GLY A 17 -9.99 -2.46 -1.20
C GLY A 17 -11.17 -3.14 -1.92
N ALA A 18 -12.26 -2.41 -2.19
CA ALA A 18 -13.41 -2.94 -2.92
C ALA A 18 -13.06 -3.30 -4.37
N HIS A 19 -12.27 -2.46 -5.05
CA HIS A 19 -11.84 -2.70 -6.43
C HIS A 19 -10.89 -3.90 -6.53
N HIS A 20 -9.96 -4.04 -5.57
CA HIS A 20 -9.08 -5.20 -5.51
C HIS A 20 -9.88 -6.50 -5.31
N ARG A 21 -10.85 -6.52 -4.37
CA ARG A 21 -11.72 -7.68 -4.16
C ARG A 21 -12.51 -8.05 -5.43
N ALA A 22 -13.13 -7.05 -6.07
CA ALA A 22 -13.86 -7.26 -7.32
C ALA A 22 -12.97 -7.84 -8.43
N ALA A 23 -11.75 -7.34 -8.58
CA ALA A 23 -10.79 -7.83 -9.57
C ALA A 23 -10.35 -9.28 -9.31
N TRP A 24 -10.13 -9.66 -8.04
CA TRP A 24 -9.80 -11.04 -7.67
C TRP A 24 -10.98 -11.98 -7.93
N HIS A 25 -12.20 -11.59 -7.57
CA HIS A 25 -13.41 -12.38 -7.86
C HIS A 25 -13.61 -12.59 -9.36
N ALA A 26 -13.51 -11.52 -10.15
CA ALA A 26 -13.66 -11.61 -11.60
C ALA A 26 -12.58 -12.50 -12.23
N LEU A 27 -11.33 -12.43 -11.74
CA LEU A 27 -10.26 -13.31 -12.21
C LEU A 27 -10.58 -14.78 -11.93
N LEU A 28 -10.99 -15.11 -10.69
CA LEU A 28 -11.33 -16.48 -10.31
C LEU A 28 -12.49 -17.03 -11.14
N GLU A 29 -13.52 -16.24 -11.38
CA GLU A 29 -14.66 -16.59 -12.23
C GLU A 29 -14.22 -16.84 -13.68
N GLU A 30 -13.37 -15.99 -14.26
CA GLU A 30 -12.86 -16.15 -15.63
C GLU A 30 -12.07 -17.44 -15.83
N ILE A 31 -11.29 -17.85 -14.82
CA ILE A 31 -10.47 -19.07 -14.90
C ILE A 31 -11.18 -20.32 -14.39
N GLY A 32 -12.40 -20.18 -13.87
CA GLY A 32 -13.20 -21.30 -13.34
C GLY A 32 -12.61 -21.95 -12.10
N GLU A 33 -11.88 -21.17 -11.28
CA GLU A 33 -11.22 -21.66 -10.07
C GLU A 33 -11.94 -21.16 -8.81
N GLU A 34 -11.97 -22.01 -7.79
CA GLU A 34 -12.45 -21.64 -6.45
C GLU A 34 -11.27 -21.23 -5.58
N PRO A 35 -11.44 -20.19 -4.74
CA PRO A 35 -10.36 -19.76 -3.85
C PRO A 35 -10.07 -20.83 -2.79
N ALA A 36 -8.79 -21.01 -2.47
CA ALA A 36 -8.36 -21.96 -1.45
C ALA A 36 -8.75 -21.57 -0.02
N HIS A 37 -9.21 -20.34 0.19
CA HIS A 37 -9.54 -19.79 1.52
C HIS A 37 -10.88 -19.03 1.48
N PRO A 38 -11.69 -19.02 2.57
CA PRO A 38 -12.97 -18.30 2.62
C PRO A 38 -12.85 -16.78 2.38
N GLU A 39 -11.73 -16.19 2.80
CA GLU A 39 -11.40 -14.78 2.61
C GLU A 39 -10.07 -14.65 1.83
N PRO A 40 -10.06 -15.06 0.56
CA PRO A 40 -8.81 -15.23 -0.19
C PRO A 40 -8.09 -13.91 -0.44
N TRP A 41 -8.83 -12.81 -0.55
CA TRP A 41 -8.25 -11.47 -0.72
C TRP A 41 -7.36 -11.03 0.44
N ARG A 42 -7.59 -11.52 1.68
CA ARG A 42 -6.73 -11.17 2.83
C ARG A 42 -5.28 -11.62 2.62
N LEU A 43 -5.06 -12.71 1.89
CA LEU A 43 -3.73 -13.21 1.55
C LEU A 43 -3.00 -12.33 0.52
N THR A 44 -3.74 -11.48 -0.19
CA THR A 44 -3.21 -10.67 -1.30
C THR A 44 -2.89 -9.24 -0.88
N ILE A 45 -3.36 -8.80 0.29
CA ILE A 45 -3.21 -7.41 0.76
C ILE A 45 -1.74 -7.07 0.98
N GLY A 46 -1.30 -5.94 0.42
CA GLY A 46 0.07 -5.43 0.55
C GLY A 46 1.11 -6.14 -0.34
N ARG A 47 0.71 -7.15 -1.13
CA ARG A 47 1.61 -7.94 -1.98
C ARG A 47 1.49 -7.57 -3.46
N PRO A 48 2.58 -7.67 -4.24
CA PRO A 48 2.49 -7.67 -5.69
C PRO A 48 1.58 -8.80 -6.19
N SER A 49 0.88 -8.57 -7.31
CA SER A 49 -0.03 -9.57 -7.86
C SER A 49 0.66 -10.89 -8.21
N GLU A 50 1.92 -10.84 -8.61
CA GLU A 50 2.75 -12.01 -8.93
C GLU A 50 2.99 -12.91 -7.70
N GLU A 51 3.12 -12.34 -6.51
CA GLU A 51 3.23 -13.09 -5.26
C GLU A 51 1.85 -13.55 -4.75
N ALA A 52 0.81 -12.75 -4.99
CA ALA A 52 -0.54 -13.01 -4.51
C ALA A 52 -1.22 -14.18 -5.25
N VAL A 53 -1.03 -14.30 -6.57
CA VAL A 53 -1.67 -15.34 -7.40
C VAL A 53 -1.41 -16.78 -6.90
N PRO A 54 -0.15 -17.20 -6.63
CA PRO A 54 0.10 -18.54 -6.11
C PRO A 54 -0.53 -18.81 -4.74
N LEU A 55 -0.60 -17.78 -3.88
CA LEU A 55 -1.23 -17.88 -2.57
C LEU A 55 -2.76 -18.03 -2.69
N LEU A 56 -3.37 -17.28 -3.60
CA LEU A 56 -4.80 -17.29 -3.85
C LEU A 56 -5.29 -18.66 -4.35
N LEU A 57 -4.55 -19.26 -5.29
CA LEU A 57 -4.90 -20.53 -5.90
C LEU A 57 -4.37 -21.74 -5.12
N ASN A 58 -3.45 -21.54 -4.19
CA ASN A 58 -2.80 -22.58 -3.39
C ASN A 58 -2.30 -23.78 -4.22
N ARG A 59 -1.74 -23.50 -5.40
CA ARG A 59 -1.16 -24.50 -6.28
C ARG A 59 0.13 -24.01 -6.93
N ARG A 60 0.95 -24.96 -7.40
CA ARG A 60 2.12 -24.60 -8.17
C ARG A 60 1.71 -24.09 -9.55
N LEU A 61 2.28 -22.97 -9.93
CA LEU A 61 2.12 -22.33 -11.21
C LEU A 61 3.49 -22.16 -11.85
N SER A 62 3.56 -22.21 -13.17
CA SER A 62 4.75 -21.76 -13.89
C SER A 62 4.87 -20.23 -13.81
N ASP A 63 6.08 -19.72 -13.95
CA ASP A 63 6.33 -18.27 -13.99
C ASP A 63 5.52 -17.56 -15.10
N TYR A 64 5.25 -18.28 -16.19
CA TYR A 64 4.43 -17.77 -17.27
C TYR A 64 2.97 -17.60 -16.83
N GLU A 65 2.37 -18.62 -16.21
CA GLU A 65 1.00 -18.55 -15.68
C GLU A 65 0.84 -17.44 -14.65
N VAL A 66 1.80 -17.35 -13.71
CA VAL A 66 1.79 -16.29 -12.68
C VAL A 66 1.73 -14.92 -13.35
N ARG A 67 2.63 -14.65 -14.31
CA ARG A 67 2.65 -13.35 -15.01
C ARG A 67 1.36 -13.07 -15.79
N GLN A 68 0.78 -14.08 -16.44
CA GLN A 68 -0.48 -13.88 -17.20
C GLN A 68 -1.64 -13.56 -16.25
N LEU A 69 -1.80 -14.31 -15.16
CA LEU A 69 -2.87 -14.09 -14.19
C LEU A 69 -2.70 -12.76 -13.45
N ALA A 70 -1.48 -12.42 -13.04
CA ALA A 70 -1.18 -11.14 -12.40
C ALA A 70 -1.50 -9.96 -13.33
N ARG A 71 -1.13 -10.07 -14.61
CA ARG A 71 -1.47 -9.06 -15.62
C ARG A 71 -2.99 -8.95 -15.79
N ARG A 72 -3.71 -10.09 -15.93
CA ARG A 72 -5.16 -10.08 -16.10
C ARG A 72 -5.86 -9.45 -14.90
N LYS A 73 -5.42 -9.80 -13.68
CA LYS A 73 -5.92 -9.17 -12.45
C LYS A 73 -5.74 -7.65 -12.46
N ARG A 74 -4.58 -7.17 -12.91
CA ARG A 74 -4.31 -5.73 -13.03
C ARG A 74 -5.27 -5.06 -14.02
N ASP A 75 -5.48 -5.65 -15.19
CA ASP A 75 -6.41 -5.12 -16.20
C ASP A 75 -7.83 -5.00 -15.62
N LEU A 76 -8.30 -6.05 -14.91
CA LEU A 76 -9.60 -6.04 -14.22
C LEU A 76 -9.67 -4.94 -13.14
N TYR A 77 -8.60 -4.79 -12.34
CA TYR A 77 -8.54 -3.74 -11.32
C TYR A 77 -8.66 -2.34 -11.93
N VAL A 78 -7.92 -2.06 -13.00
CA VAL A 78 -7.99 -0.78 -13.71
C VAL A 78 -9.40 -0.52 -14.24
N ASP A 79 -10.07 -1.54 -14.78
CA ASP A 79 -11.44 -1.41 -15.28
C ASP A 79 -12.42 -1.06 -14.14
N PHE A 80 -12.31 -1.72 -12.98
CA PHE A 80 -13.14 -1.38 -11.81
C PHE A 80 -12.79 0.00 -11.23
N ALA A 81 -11.51 0.39 -11.19
CA ALA A 81 -11.08 1.68 -10.68
C ALA A 81 -11.52 2.86 -11.55
N ARG A 82 -11.77 2.66 -12.84
CA ARG A 82 -12.35 3.70 -13.73
C ARG A 82 -13.73 4.17 -13.31
N ALA A 83 -14.49 3.37 -12.56
CA ALA A 83 -15.82 3.74 -12.08
C ALA A 83 -15.80 4.84 -11.01
N GLY A 84 -14.66 5.14 -10.43
CA GLY A 84 -14.43 6.22 -9.48
C GLY A 84 -13.38 5.84 -8.43
N LEU A 85 -12.36 6.68 -8.29
CA LEU A 85 -11.36 6.57 -7.24
C LEU A 85 -11.78 7.41 -6.04
N VAL A 86 -11.81 6.79 -4.88
CA VAL A 86 -12.07 7.46 -3.61
C VAL A 86 -10.78 7.45 -2.79
N THR A 87 -10.40 8.59 -2.25
CA THR A 87 -9.29 8.66 -1.29
C THR A 87 -9.78 8.26 0.11
N VAL A 88 -8.89 7.71 0.92
CA VAL A 88 -9.17 7.46 2.33
C VAL A 88 -9.58 8.79 3.00
N PRO A 89 -10.64 8.83 3.83
CA PRO A 89 -11.13 10.08 4.42
C PRO A 89 -10.01 10.87 5.12
N GLY A 90 -9.97 12.18 4.89
CA GLY A 90 -9.01 13.09 5.50
C GLY A 90 -7.60 13.08 4.91
N VAL A 91 -7.19 12.05 4.14
CA VAL A 91 -5.80 11.90 3.65
C VAL A 91 -5.36 13.05 2.77
N SER A 92 -6.23 13.52 1.87
CA SER A 92 -5.91 14.66 0.98
C SER A 92 -5.59 15.92 1.78
N ARG A 93 -6.35 16.22 2.83
CA ARG A 93 -6.10 17.34 3.74
C ARG A 93 -4.75 17.16 4.46
N PHE A 94 -4.48 15.95 4.97
CA PHE A 94 -3.25 15.65 5.70
C PHE A 94 -2.02 15.78 4.81
N VAL A 95 -2.03 15.24 3.60
CA VAL A 95 -0.94 15.35 2.61
C VAL A 95 -0.68 16.82 2.24
N VAL A 96 -1.73 17.62 2.05
CA VAL A 96 -1.61 19.07 1.78
C VAL A 96 -1.00 19.80 2.98
N ASP A 97 -1.38 19.48 4.21
CA ASP A 97 -0.79 20.07 5.43
C ASP A 97 0.71 19.76 5.53
N LEU A 98 1.11 18.51 5.32
CA LEU A 98 2.52 18.12 5.26
C LEU A 98 3.29 18.92 4.19
N ALA A 99 2.68 19.11 3.01
CA ALA A 99 3.29 19.89 1.93
C ALA A 99 3.50 21.37 2.32
N ARG A 100 2.49 22.00 2.93
CA ARG A 100 2.57 23.38 3.43
C ARG A 100 3.67 23.54 4.49
N ARG A 101 3.85 22.54 5.33
CA ARG A 101 4.88 22.49 6.37
C ARG A 101 6.27 22.08 5.84
N ARG A 102 6.37 21.75 4.55
CA ARG A 102 7.59 21.25 3.91
C ARG A 102 8.14 19.98 4.56
N VAL A 103 7.26 19.13 5.09
CA VAL A 103 7.64 17.80 5.58
C VAL A 103 7.91 16.91 4.36
N PRO A 104 9.11 16.31 4.23
CA PRO A 104 9.44 15.36 3.17
C PRO A 104 8.47 14.17 3.20
N ARG A 105 7.96 13.76 2.02
CA ARG A 105 6.98 12.69 1.93
C ARG A 105 7.15 11.87 0.66
N ALA A 106 6.96 10.58 0.82
CA ALA A 106 7.09 9.61 -0.25
C ALA A 106 5.88 8.68 -0.30
N VAL A 107 5.71 8.03 -1.44
CA VAL A 107 4.92 6.82 -1.59
C VAL A 107 5.85 5.62 -1.67
N GLY A 108 5.52 4.53 -0.96
CA GLY A 108 6.22 3.25 -1.02
C GLY A 108 5.21 2.10 -1.16
N THR A 109 5.01 1.60 -2.38
CA THR A 109 3.91 0.70 -2.72
C THR A 109 4.34 -0.55 -3.47
N SER A 110 3.52 -1.60 -3.39
CA SER A 110 3.64 -2.84 -4.18
C SER A 110 2.97 -2.75 -5.56
N ALA A 111 2.38 -1.60 -5.91
CA ALA A 111 1.80 -1.36 -7.23
C ALA A 111 2.89 -1.00 -8.26
N SER A 112 2.58 -1.18 -9.57
CA SER A 112 3.46 -0.77 -10.66
C SER A 112 3.53 0.75 -10.79
N GLY A 113 4.63 1.28 -11.34
CA GLY A 113 4.78 2.72 -11.56
C GLY A 113 3.69 3.31 -12.46
N TYR A 114 3.24 2.54 -13.46
CA TYR A 114 2.13 2.97 -14.33
C TYR A 114 0.83 3.18 -13.53
N ASP A 115 0.45 2.21 -12.69
CA ASP A 115 -0.77 2.28 -11.89
C ASP A 115 -0.70 3.43 -10.88
N VAL A 116 0.44 3.56 -10.19
CA VAL A 116 0.66 4.63 -9.18
C VAL A 116 0.48 6.02 -9.79
N HIS A 117 1.13 6.29 -10.93
CA HIS A 117 1.02 7.59 -11.58
C HIS A 117 -0.41 7.87 -12.01
N HIS A 118 -1.12 6.88 -12.58
CA HIS A 118 -2.50 7.04 -13.02
C HIS A 118 -3.46 7.29 -11.85
N LEU A 119 -3.37 6.48 -10.79
CA LEU A 119 -4.24 6.56 -9.63
C LEU A 119 -4.02 7.85 -8.82
N LEU A 120 -2.77 8.20 -8.53
CA LEU A 120 -2.45 9.42 -7.78
C LEU A 120 -2.74 10.68 -8.57
N ALA A 121 -2.59 10.67 -9.91
CA ALA A 121 -2.98 11.79 -10.76
C ALA A 121 -4.50 11.95 -10.76
N GLY A 122 -5.26 10.86 -10.91
CA GLY A 122 -6.71 10.86 -10.83
C GLY A 122 -7.26 11.37 -9.50
N ALA A 123 -6.58 11.03 -8.40
CA ALA A 123 -6.89 11.51 -7.05
C ALA A 123 -6.40 12.95 -6.78
N GLY A 124 -5.65 13.59 -7.70
CA GLY A 124 -5.06 14.91 -7.52
C GLY A 124 -3.92 14.97 -6.51
N LEU A 125 -3.38 13.82 -6.09
CA LEU A 125 -2.36 13.70 -5.04
C LEU A 125 -0.92 13.66 -5.58
N LEU A 126 -0.71 13.23 -6.83
CA LEU A 126 0.63 12.99 -7.39
C LEU A 126 1.62 14.13 -7.15
N ARG A 127 1.19 15.37 -7.37
CA ARG A 127 2.02 16.58 -7.23
C ARG A 127 2.54 16.88 -5.82
N TYR A 128 2.01 16.18 -4.82
CA TYR A 128 2.38 16.42 -3.42
C TYR A 128 3.49 15.50 -2.92
N PHE A 129 3.89 14.51 -3.69
CA PHE A 129 4.93 13.57 -3.28
C PHE A 129 6.28 13.92 -3.90
N ASP A 130 7.31 14.00 -3.06
CA ASP A 130 8.68 14.30 -3.47
C ASP A 130 9.37 13.07 -4.07
N VAL A 131 8.94 11.88 -3.63
CA VAL A 131 9.48 10.58 -4.01
C VAL A 131 8.34 9.57 -4.17
N ILE A 132 8.43 8.74 -5.20
CA ILE A 132 7.57 7.58 -5.40
C ILE A 132 8.49 6.36 -5.59
N VAL A 133 8.26 5.30 -4.83
CA VAL A 133 8.91 4.00 -4.95
C VAL A 133 7.84 2.95 -5.17
N THR A 134 7.99 2.18 -6.22
CA THR A 134 7.00 1.22 -6.73
C THR A 134 7.56 -0.19 -6.76
N ALA A 135 6.77 -1.18 -7.11
CA ALA A 135 7.24 -2.53 -7.33
C ALA A 135 8.34 -2.62 -8.40
N ASP A 136 8.36 -1.69 -9.37
CA ASP A 136 9.34 -1.67 -10.45
C ASP A 136 10.74 -1.20 -10.00
N ASP A 137 10.83 -0.59 -8.83
CA ASP A 137 12.07 -0.03 -8.26
C ASP A 137 12.81 -1.00 -7.34
N VAL A 138 12.17 -2.11 -6.92
CA VAL A 138 12.68 -3.02 -5.90
C VAL A 138 12.83 -4.45 -6.43
N THR A 139 13.68 -5.22 -5.77
CA THR A 139 13.91 -6.63 -6.09
C THR A 139 12.97 -7.53 -5.31
N TYR A 140 12.70 -7.16 -4.07
CA TYR A 140 11.88 -7.94 -3.15
C TYR A 140 10.68 -7.13 -2.67
N GLY A 141 9.49 -7.74 -2.75
CA GLY A 141 8.24 -7.16 -2.25
C GLY A 141 8.13 -7.22 -0.72
N LYS A 142 7.17 -6.45 -0.16
CA LYS A 142 6.82 -6.51 1.27
C LYS A 142 6.54 -7.97 1.68
N PRO A 143 7.04 -8.49 2.78
CA PRO A 143 7.57 -7.77 3.95
C PRO A 143 9.09 -7.48 3.91
N ASP A 144 9.76 -7.53 2.75
CA ASP A 144 11.12 -7.02 2.63
C ASP A 144 11.10 -5.50 2.81
N PRO A 145 12.07 -4.91 3.55
CA PRO A 145 12.12 -3.47 3.82
C PRO A 145 12.55 -2.61 2.64
N GLU A 146 12.93 -3.20 1.50
CA GLU A 146 13.60 -2.52 0.39
C GLU A 146 12.83 -1.28 -0.09
N VAL A 147 11.51 -1.38 -0.25
CA VAL A 147 10.66 -0.27 -0.72
C VAL A 147 10.72 0.94 0.21
N TYR A 148 10.73 0.73 1.51
CA TYR A 148 10.77 1.81 2.50
C TYR A 148 12.18 2.36 2.70
N LEU A 149 13.19 1.50 2.70
CA LEU A 149 14.59 1.93 2.74
C LEU A 149 14.95 2.79 1.54
N LEU A 150 14.49 2.40 0.34
CA LEU A 150 14.70 3.17 -0.88
C LEU A 150 13.96 4.53 -0.84
N ALA A 151 12.73 4.56 -0.29
CA ALA A 151 11.97 5.79 -0.08
C ALA A 151 12.72 6.76 0.85
N ALA A 152 13.21 6.28 2.00
CA ALA A 152 13.99 7.08 2.93
C ALA A 152 15.30 7.61 2.30
N ALA A 153 16.01 6.74 1.58
CA ALA A 153 17.24 7.12 0.89
C ALA A 153 17.01 8.21 -0.16
N ARG A 154 15.95 8.09 -0.98
CA ARG A 154 15.57 9.12 -1.97
C ARG A 154 15.10 10.42 -1.33
N LEU A 155 14.44 10.36 -0.15
CA LEU A 155 14.11 11.55 0.65
C LEU A 155 15.33 12.14 1.38
N ARG A 156 16.45 11.41 1.48
CA ARG A 156 17.66 11.76 2.25
C ARG A 156 17.37 11.93 3.74
N VAL A 157 16.49 11.09 4.28
CA VAL A 157 16.12 11.04 5.69
C VAL A 157 16.50 9.67 6.24
N ALA A 158 17.05 9.62 7.45
CA ALA A 158 17.39 8.36 8.10
C ALA A 158 16.12 7.56 8.42
N PRO A 159 16.11 6.23 8.21
CA PRO A 159 14.91 5.40 8.40
C PRO A 159 14.23 5.58 9.77
N GLU A 160 14.99 5.68 10.84
CA GLU A 160 14.49 5.88 12.21
C GLU A 160 13.80 7.23 12.44
N ARG A 161 13.89 8.11 11.46
CA ARG A 161 13.21 9.41 11.42
C ARG A 161 12.03 9.47 10.46
N CYS A 162 11.70 8.32 9.88
CA CYS A 162 10.55 8.16 9.00
C CYS A 162 9.36 7.54 9.74
N LEU A 163 8.16 8.00 9.42
CA LEU A 163 6.90 7.42 9.82
C LEU A 163 6.22 6.84 8.59
N VAL A 164 5.80 5.57 8.68
CA VAL A 164 5.05 4.88 7.61
C VAL A 164 3.58 4.80 8.00
N PHE A 165 2.68 5.10 7.07
CA PHE A 165 1.26 4.74 7.15
C PHE A 165 0.99 3.53 6.27
N GLU A 166 0.35 2.50 6.83
CA GLU A 166 0.16 1.19 6.20
C GLU A 166 -1.13 0.52 6.66
N ASP A 167 -1.80 -0.21 5.76
CA ASP A 167 -3.02 -0.96 6.06
C ASP A 167 -2.79 -2.48 6.09
N SER A 168 -1.64 -2.96 5.61
CA SER A 168 -1.30 -4.37 5.47
C SER A 168 -0.32 -4.87 6.52
N LEU A 169 -0.47 -6.14 6.93
CA LEU A 169 0.44 -6.77 7.90
C LEU A 169 1.87 -6.85 7.36
N VAL A 170 2.01 -7.22 6.07
CA VAL A 170 3.34 -7.34 5.44
C VAL A 170 4.01 -5.99 5.27
N GLY A 171 3.25 -4.92 5.03
CA GLY A 171 3.78 -3.58 4.92
C GLY A 171 4.20 -2.99 6.27
N VAL A 172 3.41 -3.21 7.34
CA VAL A 172 3.82 -2.86 8.71
C VAL A 172 5.12 -3.59 9.08
N GLN A 173 5.23 -4.88 8.77
CA GLN A 173 6.47 -5.64 9.00
C GLN A 173 7.65 -5.08 8.19
N ALA A 174 7.43 -4.69 6.92
CA ALA A 174 8.46 -4.07 6.09
C ALA A 174 8.95 -2.75 6.71
N ALA A 175 8.04 -1.88 7.15
CA ALA A 175 8.38 -0.62 7.82
C ALA A 175 9.21 -0.86 9.09
N ARG A 176 8.81 -1.82 9.93
CA ARG A 176 9.54 -2.18 11.15
C ARG A 176 10.92 -2.76 10.86
N ARG A 177 11.05 -3.62 9.84
CA ARG A 177 12.34 -4.16 9.39
C ARG A 177 13.26 -3.08 8.82
N ALA A 178 12.67 -2.03 8.22
CA ALA A 178 13.41 -0.84 7.79
C ALA A 178 13.89 0.05 8.96
N GLY A 179 13.51 -0.25 10.21
CA GLY A 179 13.82 0.59 11.37
C GLY A 179 12.94 1.84 11.48
N MET A 180 11.81 1.87 10.76
CA MET A 180 10.86 2.99 10.75
C MET A 180 9.76 2.78 11.79
N ARG A 181 9.16 3.89 12.21
CA ARG A 181 7.89 3.89 12.92
C ARG A 181 6.77 3.54 11.94
N ALA A 182 5.73 2.83 12.40
CA ALA A 182 4.58 2.49 11.59
C ALA A 182 3.29 2.81 12.34
N VAL A 183 2.35 3.46 11.67
CA VAL A 183 0.97 3.66 12.10
C VAL A 183 0.06 2.91 11.12
N GLY A 184 -0.79 2.05 11.68
CA GLY A 184 -1.75 1.29 10.92
C GLY A 184 -2.91 2.17 10.43
N VAL A 185 -3.49 1.85 9.26
CA VAL A 185 -4.77 2.38 8.80
C VAL A 185 -5.74 1.21 8.68
N THR A 186 -6.87 1.22 9.40
CA THR A 186 -7.73 0.03 9.55
C THR A 186 -8.70 -0.18 8.39
N THR A 187 -8.27 0.07 7.16
CA THR A 187 -9.03 -0.13 5.93
C THR A 187 -9.08 -1.59 5.48
N ALA A 188 -8.03 -2.37 5.78
CA ALA A 188 -7.92 -3.77 5.38
C ALA A 188 -7.80 -4.75 6.57
N HIS A 189 -7.21 -4.32 7.67
CA HIS A 189 -6.99 -5.12 8.88
C HIS A 189 -7.46 -4.36 10.12
N THR A 190 -7.75 -5.11 11.20
CA THR A 190 -8.13 -4.52 12.49
C THR A 190 -6.92 -3.86 13.16
N GLU A 191 -7.19 -2.96 14.12
CA GLU A 191 -6.15 -2.34 14.94
C GLU A 191 -5.26 -3.40 15.63
N ASP A 192 -5.87 -4.41 16.26
CA ASP A 192 -5.14 -5.48 16.93
C ASP A 192 -4.21 -6.24 15.97
N GLU A 193 -4.67 -6.55 14.76
CA GLU A 193 -3.84 -7.23 13.75
C GLU A 193 -2.64 -6.38 13.35
N LEU A 194 -2.84 -5.07 13.09
CA LEU A 194 -1.79 -4.15 12.69
C LEU A 194 -0.79 -3.90 13.83
N VAL A 195 -1.25 -3.72 15.06
CA VAL A 195 -0.39 -3.57 16.24
C VAL A 195 0.41 -4.86 16.50
N ASN A 196 -0.21 -6.04 16.40
CA ASN A 196 0.49 -7.32 16.50
C ASN A 196 1.54 -7.52 15.38
N ALA A 197 1.33 -6.93 14.19
CA ALA A 197 2.32 -6.93 13.12
C ALA A 197 3.48 -5.95 13.36
N GLY A 198 3.35 -5.03 14.34
CA GLY A 198 4.39 -4.11 14.78
C GLY A 198 4.08 -2.62 14.61
N ALA A 199 2.85 -2.25 14.24
CA ALA A 199 2.44 -0.84 14.27
C ALA A 199 2.42 -0.30 15.70
N GLU A 200 2.79 0.97 15.88
CA GLU A 200 2.77 1.63 17.20
C GLU A 200 1.35 1.94 17.66
N SER A 201 0.47 2.19 16.71
CA SER A 201 -0.95 2.45 16.86
C SER A 201 -1.65 2.27 15.52
N ALA A 202 -2.97 2.34 15.50
CA ALA A 202 -3.72 2.40 14.26
C ALA A 202 -4.78 3.50 14.30
N VAL A 203 -5.18 3.97 13.12
CA VAL A 203 -6.24 4.97 12.91
C VAL A 203 -7.24 4.43 11.89
N ALA A 204 -8.50 4.82 12.01
CA ALA A 204 -9.51 4.42 11.03
C ALA A 204 -9.29 5.10 9.66
N ASP A 205 -8.89 6.37 9.71
CA ASP A 205 -8.66 7.25 8.58
C ASP A 205 -7.80 8.45 9.00
N PHE A 206 -7.73 9.50 8.17
CA PHE A 206 -6.93 10.69 8.43
C PHE A 206 -7.75 11.89 8.93
N GLU A 207 -9.03 11.74 9.23
CA GLU A 207 -9.88 12.87 9.66
C GLU A 207 -9.41 13.51 10.97
N GLN A 208 -8.88 12.69 11.89
CA GLN A 208 -8.35 13.12 13.19
C GLN A 208 -6.82 13.16 13.25
N VAL A 209 -6.12 12.81 12.15
CA VAL A 209 -4.65 12.81 12.13
C VAL A 209 -4.12 14.22 11.92
N GLU A 210 -3.24 14.65 12.83
CA GLU A 210 -2.62 15.97 12.80
C GLU A 210 -1.10 15.88 12.89
N TRP A 211 -0.42 16.69 12.08
CA TRP A 211 0.99 16.97 12.21
C TRP A 211 1.18 18.29 13.00
N PRO A 212 2.03 18.37 14.05
CA PRO A 212 3.07 17.40 14.45
C PRO A 212 2.69 16.43 15.57
N ALA A 213 1.40 16.26 15.92
CA ALA A 213 1.01 15.36 17.02
C ALA A 213 1.50 13.93 16.75
N ILE A 214 1.22 13.40 15.55
CA ILE A 214 1.63 12.05 15.14
C ILE A 214 3.17 11.90 14.95
N ALA A 215 3.90 13.01 14.80
CA ALA A 215 5.36 13.00 14.64
C ALA A 215 6.12 12.76 15.96
N ARG A 216 5.43 12.86 17.10
CA ARG A 216 6.02 12.64 18.42
C ARG A 216 5.96 11.14 18.73
N PRO A 217 7.02 10.58 19.37
CA PRO A 217 6.98 9.20 19.87
C PRO A 217 6.00 9.08 21.02
#